data_32ec66bccfd9428eda9ef24eedb9e1b4
#
_entry.id   32ec66bccfd9428eda9ef24eedb9e1b4
#
_cell.length_a   1.000
_cell.length_b   1.000
_cell.length_c   1.000
_cell.angle_alpha   90.00
_cell.angle_beta   90.00
_cell.angle_gamma   90.00
#
_symmetry.space_group_name_H-M   'P 1'
#
loop_
_entity.id
_entity.type
_entity.pdbx_description
1 polymer ?
#
loop_
_entity_poly.entity_id
_entity_poly.type
_entity_poly.pdbx_seq_one_letter_code
_entity_poly.pdbx_strand_id
1 'polypeptide(L)'
;VTCEHGERQVTRIEHDGSIKVLAMAYQGRRLNSPNDLVEHSDGSLWFTDPSYGIHTDYEGHEAESEIGSRNVYRLDLDNDKLTAVAEDFAQPNGLAFSPDERQLFVVDSELHHIRVFAVDHGKLVGGELFCADPQGYDGIRFDHLGRLWGAAYDGLHCYHPDGSLIGKLRLPEIVSNFTFGGPQRNHLYITATSCLYGLRVNLRGASYPS
;
A
#
# COMPACT_ATOMS: atom_id res chain seq x y z
N VAL A 1 -3.82 -12.11 4.73
CA VAL A 1 -2.42 -11.93 4.31
C VAL A 1 -1.84 -10.75 5.07
N THR A 2 -0.57 -10.82 5.48
CA THR A 2 0.09 -9.82 6.31
C THR A 2 1.51 -9.57 5.81
N CYS A 3 1.91 -8.30 5.76
CA CYS A 3 3.30 -7.89 5.63
C CYS A 3 3.93 -7.80 7.02
N GLU A 4 5.13 -8.36 7.19
CA GLU A 4 5.82 -8.43 8.48
C GLU A 4 7.20 -7.78 8.38
N HIS A 5 7.42 -6.68 9.11
CA HIS A 5 8.70 -5.99 9.15
C HIS A 5 9.78 -6.81 9.86
N GLY A 6 9.48 -7.35 11.04
CA GLY A 6 10.45 -8.08 11.86
C GLY A 6 11.00 -9.33 11.17
N GLU A 7 10.12 -10.17 10.63
CA GLU A 7 10.52 -11.38 9.92
C GLU A 7 10.87 -11.13 8.44
N ARG A 8 10.65 -9.92 7.93
CA ARG A 8 10.96 -9.50 6.55
C ARG A 8 10.28 -10.41 5.52
N GLN A 9 8.97 -10.61 5.68
CA GLN A 9 8.21 -11.58 4.90
C GLN A 9 6.76 -11.16 4.67
N VAL A 10 6.10 -11.84 3.73
CA VAL A 10 4.65 -11.81 3.52
C VAL A 10 4.09 -13.16 3.92
N THR A 11 3.06 -13.18 4.77
CA THR A 11 2.46 -14.41 5.30
C THR A 11 0.96 -14.46 5.04
N ARG A 12 0.40 -15.66 5.11
CA ARG A 12 -1.05 -15.89 5.14
C ARG A 12 -1.41 -16.80 6.31
N ILE A 13 -2.43 -16.39 7.08
CA ILE A 13 -3.03 -17.23 8.10
C ILE A 13 -4.07 -18.11 7.42
N GLU A 14 -3.90 -19.41 7.50
CA GLU A 14 -4.82 -20.39 6.94
C GLU A 14 -6.05 -20.59 7.85
N HIS A 15 -7.09 -21.28 7.35
CA HIS A 15 -8.31 -21.50 8.13
C HIS A 15 -8.14 -22.36 9.38
N ASP A 16 -7.12 -23.19 9.43
CA ASP A 16 -6.74 -23.98 10.60
C ASP A 16 -5.86 -23.23 11.61
N GLY A 17 -5.56 -21.94 11.34
CA GLY A 17 -4.73 -21.07 12.15
C GLY A 17 -3.23 -21.22 11.90
N SER A 18 -2.80 -22.10 11.00
CA SER A 18 -1.39 -22.21 10.60
C SER A 18 -0.96 -20.98 9.80
N ILE A 19 0.32 -20.62 9.86
CA ILE A 19 0.90 -19.51 9.11
C ILE A 19 1.72 -20.07 7.96
N LYS A 20 1.36 -19.65 6.74
CA LYS A 20 2.13 -19.95 5.53
C LYS A 20 2.94 -18.73 5.12
N VAL A 21 4.25 -18.88 4.97
CA VAL A 21 5.12 -17.87 4.36
C VAL A 21 4.90 -17.89 2.85
N LEU A 22 4.53 -16.75 2.28
CA LEU A 22 4.26 -16.57 0.86
C LEU A 22 5.48 -16.01 0.13
N ALA A 23 6.20 -15.06 0.74
CA ALA A 23 7.44 -14.50 0.21
C ALA A 23 8.34 -14.05 1.35
N MET A 24 9.64 -14.34 1.28
CA MET A 24 10.65 -13.86 2.23
C MET A 24 11.98 -13.49 1.54
N ALA A 25 12.11 -13.78 0.26
CA ALA A 25 13.32 -13.53 -0.50
C ALA A 25 13.01 -13.26 -1.99
N TYR A 26 13.83 -12.44 -2.59
CA TYR A 26 13.84 -12.18 -4.04
C TYR A 26 15.23 -12.49 -4.60
N GLN A 27 15.33 -13.37 -5.59
CA GLN A 27 16.58 -13.82 -6.19
C GLN A 27 17.63 -14.32 -5.15
N GLY A 28 17.15 -15.01 -4.11
CA GLY A 28 17.98 -15.57 -3.05
C GLY A 28 18.45 -14.58 -1.98
N ARG A 29 17.98 -13.33 -2.01
CA ARG A 29 18.26 -12.27 -1.02
C ARG A 29 17.01 -11.98 -0.21
N ARG A 30 17.15 -11.78 1.11
CA ARG A 30 16.00 -11.43 1.96
C ARG A 30 15.35 -10.12 1.52
N LEU A 31 14.02 -10.08 1.57
CA LEU A 31 13.25 -8.85 1.40
C LEU A 31 13.71 -7.79 2.43
N ASN A 32 13.45 -6.51 2.16
CA ASN A 32 13.79 -5.45 3.12
C ASN A 32 12.83 -5.49 4.32
N SER A 33 11.62 -5.00 4.14
CA SER A 33 10.55 -5.03 5.14
C SER A 33 9.20 -4.80 4.45
N PRO A 34 8.56 -5.85 3.92
CA PRO A 34 7.25 -5.73 3.27
C PRO A 34 6.28 -4.91 4.12
N ASN A 35 5.62 -3.92 3.49
CA ASN A 35 4.85 -2.90 4.22
C ASN A 35 3.35 -2.96 3.91
N ASP A 36 2.90 -2.50 2.74
CA ASP A 36 1.48 -2.57 2.35
C ASP A 36 1.29 -3.57 1.21
N LEU A 37 0.08 -4.13 1.11
CA LEU A 37 -0.25 -5.11 0.09
C LEU A 37 -1.69 -4.95 -0.41
N VAL A 38 -1.91 -5.31 -1.67
CA VAL A 38 -3.23 -5.43 -2.28
C VAL A 38 -3.32 -6.71 -3.09
N GLU A 39 -4.51 -7.29 -3.15
CA GLU A 39 -4.84 -8.41 -4.01
C GLU A 39 -5.44 -7.88 -5.32
N HIS A 40 -5.02 -8.43 -6.44
CA HIS A 40 -5.61 -8.21 -7.76
C HIS A 40 -6.62 -9.31 -8.06
N SER A 41 -7.64 -9.05 -8.88
CA SER A 41 -8.70 -10.02 -9.20
C SER A 41 -8.22 -11.30 -9.90
N ASP A 42 -6.99 -11.31 -10.44
CA ASP A 42 -6.33 -12.52 -10.96
C ASP A 42 -5.76 -13.43 -9.84
N GLY A 43 -5.95 -13.07 -8.56
CA GLY A 43 -5.43 -13.78 -7.40
C GLY A 43 -3.98 -13.46 -7.05
N SER A 44 -3.28 -12.63 -7.82
CA SER A 44 -1.92 -12.21 -7.47
C SER A 44 -1.91 -11.19 -6.34
N LEU A 45 -0.87 -11.24 -5.51
CA LEU A 45 -0.62 -10.25 -4.46
C LEU A 45 0.43 -9.25 -4.93
N TRP A 46 0.17 -7.97 -4.66
CA TRP A 46 1.12 -6.91 -4.95
C TRP A 46 1.47 -6.20 -3.66
N PHE A 47 2.77 -5.99 -3.41
CA PHE A 47 3.22 -5.39 -2.16
C PHE A 47 4.44 -4.52 -2.33
N THR A 48 4.62 -3.61 -1.39
CA THR A 48 5.77 -2.70 -1.29
C THR A 48 6.81 -3.25 -0.31
N ASP A 49 8.09 -3.03 -0.61
CA ASP A 49 9.21 -3.51 0.20
C ASP A 49 10.21 -2.36 0.51
N PRO A 50 9.77 -1.35 1.29
CA PRO A 50 10.64 -0.30 1.79
C PRO A 50 11.63 -0.82 2.82
N SER A 51 12.48 0.05 3.36
CA SER A 51 13.48 -0.33 4.37
C SER A 51 13.13 0.08 5.80
N TYR A 52 11.87 0.44 6.12
CA TYR A 52 11.49 0.91 7.45
C TYR A 52 11.81 -0.09 8.56
N GLY A 53 11.45 -1.36 8.38
CA GLY A 53 11.66 -2.42 9.37
C GLY A 53 13.11 -2.87 9.53
N ILE A 54 14.04 -2.34 8.71
CA ILE A 54 15.48 -2.62 8.84
C ILE A 54 16.33 -1.37 9.15
N HIS A 55 15.70 -0.19 9.32
CA HIS A 55 16.42 1.03 9.69
C HIS A 55 16.82 1.07 11.17
N THR A 56 15.99 0.50 12.03
CA THR A 56 16.20 0.46 13.50
C THR A 56 15.47 -0.73 14.08
N ASP A 57 15.72 -1.05 15.35
CA ASP A 57 15.02 -2.10 16.11
C ASP A 57 13.61 -1.68 16.59
N TYR A 58 13.06 -0.55 16.11
CA TYR A 58 11.76 -0.06 16.56
C TYR A 58 10.59 -0.75 15.84
N GLU A 59 10.65 -0.85 14.50
CA GLU A 59 9.59 -1.49 13.69
C GLU A 59 9.94 -2.91 13.26
N GLY A 60 11.20 -3.29 13.40
CA GLY A 60 11.71 -4.61 13.04
C GLY A 60 13.08 -4.85 13.65
N HIS A 61 14.04 -5.26 12.84
CA HIS A 61 15.42 -5.51 13.28
C HIS A 61 16.41 -4.81 12.38
N GLU A 62 17.27 -3.97 12.94
CA GLU A 62 18.28 -3.23 12.18
C GLU A 62 19.14 -4.18 11.36
N ALA A 63 19.22 -3.93 10.06
CA ALA A 63 19.99 -4.73 9.11
C ALA A 63 20.32 -3.95 7.85
N GLU A 64 21.37 -4.36 7.15
CA GLU A 64 21.64 -3.88 5.81
C GLU A 64 20.67 -4.51 4.79
N SER A 65 20.31 -3.73 3.76
CA SER A 65 19.52 -4.24 2.64
C SER A 65 20.35 -5.22 1.81
N GLU A 66 19.90 -6.47 1.72
CA GLU A 66 20.56 -7.46 0.85
C GLU A 66 20.22 -7.23 -0.63
N ILE A 67 19.03 -6.69 -0.93
CA ILE A 67 18.56 -6.41 -2.30
C ILE A 67 19.20 -5.14 -2.85
N GLY A 68 19.37 -4.10 -2.02
CA GLY A 68 19.99 -2.82 -2.39
C GLY A 68 19.04 -1.84 -3.08
N SER A 69 17.83 -2.26 -3.45
CA SER A 69 16.74 -1.42 -3.97
C SER A 69 15.49 -1.59 -3.11
N ARG A 70 14.52 -0.69 -3.26
CA ARG A 70 13.22 -0.75 -2.58
C ARG A 70 12.15 -0.88 -3.65
N ASN A 71 11.52 -2.04 -3.66
CA ASN A 71 10.76 -2.49 -4.82
C ASN A 71 9.27 -2.56 -4.54
N VAL A 72 8.50 -2.49 -5.62
CA VAL A 72 7.12 -3.01 -5.65
C VAL A 72 7.18 -4.39 -6.28
N TYR A 73 6.56 -5.36 -5.65
CA TYR A 73 6.54 -6.75 -6.09
C TYR A 73 5.16 -7.21 -6.48
N ARG A 74 5.10 -8.13 -7.45
CA ARG A 74 3.95 -8.98 -7.77
C ARG A 74 4.29 -10.42 -7.44
N LEU A 75 3.49 -11.05 -6.61
CA LEU A 75 3.57 -12.47 -6.26
C LEU A 75 2.42 -13.22 -6.95
N ASP A 76 2.77 -14.11 -7.84
CA ASP A 76 1.86 -15.05 -8.48
C ASP A 76 1.75 -16.31 -7.58
N LEU A 77 0.58 -16.49 -6.96
CA LEU A 77 0.37 -17.58 -6.00
C LEU A 77 0.23 -18.95 -6.65
N ASP A 78 -0.11 -19.02 -7.92
CA ASP A 78 -0.26 -20.30 -8.65
C ASP A 78 1.10 -20.92 -8.98
N ASN A 79 2.11 -20.07 -9.19
CA ASN A 79 3.45 -20.49 -9.61
C ASN A 79 4.53 -20.17 -8.57
N ASP A 80 4.15 -19.65 -7.40
CA ASP A 80 5.07 -19.16 -6.34
C ASP A 80 6.14 -18.19 -6.91
N LYS A 81 5.75 -17.38 -7.91
CA LYS A 81 6.70 -16.51 -8.61
C LYS A 81 6.62 -15.08 -8.10
N LEU A 82 7.72 -14.62 -7.48
CA LEU A 82 7.92 -13.22 -7.11
C LEU A 82 8.64 -12.47 -8.24
N THR A 83 8.08 -11.31 -8.63
CA THR A 83 8.64 -10.45 -9.69
C THR A 83 8.68 -9.01 -9.18
N ALA A 84 9.83 -8.34 -9.27
CA ALA A 84 9.91 -6.90 -9.07
C ALA A 84 9.28 -6.21 -10.29
N VAL A 85 8.26 -5.38 -10.05
CA VAL A 85 7.50 -4.69 -11.09
C VAL A 85 7.82 -3.20 -11.16
N ALA A 86 8.41 -2.63 -10.09
CA ALA A 86 9.06 -1.32 -10.08
C ALA A 86 10.20 -1.34 -9.07
N GLU A 87 11.36 -0.73 -9.41
CA GLU A 87 12.60 -0.79 -8.64
C GLU A 87 13.23 0.60 -8.37
N ASP A 88 12.51 1.67 -8.73
CA ASP A 88 13.00 3.05 -8.74
C ASP A 88 12.30 3.95 -7.71
N PHE A 89 11.87 3.37 -6.58
CA PHE A 89 11.30 4.09 -5.45
C PHE A 89 12.36 4.41 -4.39
N ALA A 90 12.18 5.56 -3.71
CA ALA A 90 13.00 5.88 -2.54
C ALA A 90 12.49 5.13 -1.29
N GLN A 91 11.17 5.20 -0.98
CA GLN A 91 10.51 4.44 0.08
C GLN A 91 9.06 4.15 -0.34
N PRO A 92 8.81 3.06 -1.11
CA PRO A 92 7.46 2.70 -1.52
C PRO A 92 6.64 2.29 -0.29
N ASN A 93 5.42 2.82 -0.16
CA ASN A 93 4.56 2.63 1.00
C ASN A 93 3.17 2.15 0.56
N GLY A 94 2.11 2.89 0.84
CA GLY A 94 0.76 2.53 0.47
C GLY A 94 0.59 2.28 -1.03
N LEU A 95 -0.18 1.25 -1.39
CA LEU A 95 -0.52 0.99 -2.79
C LEU A 95 -2.01 0.62 -2.93
N ALA A 96 -2.59 0.97 -4.08
CA ALA A 96 -3.98 0.65 -4.37
C ALA A 96 -4.22 0.55 -5.89
N PHE A 97 -4.98 -0.45 -6.32
CA PHE A 97 -5.50 -0.48 -7.68
C PHE A 97 -6.64 0.53 -7.85
N SER A 98 -6.76 1.10 -9.06
CA SER A 98 -8.01 1.74 -9.47
C SER A 98 -9.18 0.74 -9.39
N PRO A 99 -10.45 1.17 -9.24
CA PRO A 99 -11.58 0.24 -9.12
C PRO A 99 -11.77 -0.72 -10.31
N ASP A 100 -11.24 -0.38 -11.49
CA ASP A 100 -11.22 -1.23 -12.69
C ASP A 100 -9.93 -2.04 -12.85
N GLU A 101 -9.01 -1.94 -11.89
CA GLU A 101 -7.70 -2.61 -11.81
C GLU A 101 -6.75 -2.34 -13.00
N ARG A 102 -7.05 -1.32 -13.82
CA ARG A 102 -6.21 -0.95 -14.95
C ARG A 102 -5.00 -0.10 -14.57
N GLN A 103 -5.01 0.46 -13.36
CA GLN A 103 -3.94 1.29 -12.85
C GLN A 103 -3.58 0.87 -11.42
N LEU A 104 -2.29 0.95 -11.10
CA LEU A 104 -1.77 0.85 -9.75
C LEU A 104 -1.21 2.20 -9.32
N PHE A 105 -1.63 2.65 -8.15
CA PHE A 105 -1.12 3.84 -7.50
C PHE A 105 -0.19 3.41 -6.37
N VAL A 106 0.98 4.03 -6.28
CA VAL A 106 1.98 3.71 -5.26
C VAL A 106 2.53 4.99 -4.66
N VAL A 107 2.52 5.04 -3.34
CA VAL A 107 3.12 6.13 -2.56
C VAL A 107 4.64 5.97 -2.55
N ASP A 108 5.37 7.07 -2.70
CA ASP A 108 6.75 7.21 -2.25
C ASP A 108 6.76 8.20 -1.07
N SER A 109 6.87 7.68 0.15
CA SER A 109 6.78 8.53 1.35
C SER A 109 7.99 9.44 1.51
N GLU A 110 9.18 9.03 1.07
CA GLU A 110 10.39 9.84 1.12
C GLU A 110 10.32 11.04 0.17
N LEU A 111 9.74 10.82 -1.01
CA LEU A 111 9.57 11.85 -2.03
C LEU A 111 8.24 12.61 -1.93
N HIS A 112 7.42 12.28 -0.94
CA HIS A 112 6.13 12.94 -0.65
C HIS A 112 5.18 12.99 -1.85
N HIS A 113 5.12 11.91 -2.63
CA HIS A 113 4.28 11.86 -3.82
C HIS A 113 3.59 10.50 -4.01
N ILE A 114 2.63 10.47 -4.91
CA ILE A 114 1.98 9.25 -5.39
C ILE A 114 2.26 9.15 -6.89
N ARG A 115 2.72 7.98 -7.35
CA ARG A 115 2.89 7.66 -8.76
C ARG A 115 1.77 6.77 -9.24
N VAL A 116 1.43 6.87 -10.53
CA VAL A 116 0.44 6.05 -11.19
C VAL A 116 1.05 5.28 -12.35
N PHE A 117 0.73 4.00 -12.43
CA PHE A 117 1.19 3.07 -13.46
C PHE A 117 -0.01 2.42 -14.15
N ALA A 118 0.06 2.22 -15.45
CA ALA A 118 -0.85 1.30 -16.13
C ALA A 118 -0.46 -0.15 -15.81
N VAL A 119 -1.46 -1.00 -15.58
CA VAL A 119 -1.27 -2.44 -15.37
C VAL A 119 -1.49 -3.16 -16.70
N ASP A 120 -0.46 -3.81 -17.22
CA ASP A 120 -0.48 -4.54 -18.47
C ASP A 120 0.07 -5.96 -18.28
N HIS A 121 -0.81 -6.96 -18.31
CA HIS A 121 -0.44 -8.38 -18.16
C HIS A 121 0.50 -8.64 -16.97
N GLY A 122 0.19 -8.07 -15.81
CA GLY A 122 0.97 -8.21 -14.56
C GLY A 122 2.30 -7.44 -14.54
N LYS A 123 2.47 -6.46 -15.43
CA LYS A 123 3.59 -5.52 -15.47
C LYS A 123 3.09 -4.10 -15.23
N LEU A 124 3.98 -3.24 -14.75
CA LEU A 124 3.74 -1.80 -14.63
C LEU A 124 4.35 -1.06 -15.81
N VAL A 125 3.58 -0.13 -16.38
CA VAL A 125 4.01 0.76 -17.46
C VAL A 125 3.72 2.20 -17.07
N GLY A 126 4.63 3.12 -17.36
CA GLY A 126 4.53 4.53 -16.99
C GLY A 126 5.19 4.80 -15.64
N GLY A 127 4.44 5.31 -14.69
CA GLY A 127 4.94 5.73 -13.38
C GLY A 127 5.01 7.24 -13.27
N GLU A 128 4.06 7.90 -13.93
CA GLU A 128 3.93 9.35 -13.90
C GLU A 128 3.53 9.83 -12.50
N LEU A 129 3.88 11.08 -12.20
CA LEU A 129 3.43 11.73 -10.98
C LEU A 129 1.91 11.94 -11.02
N PHE A 130 1.19 11.35 -10.05
CA PHE A 130 -0.23 11.59 -9.89
C PHE A 130 -0.49 12.84 -9.04
N CYS A 131 0.10 12.92 -7.85
CA CYS A 131 0.06 14.09 -6.98
C CYS A 131 1.23 14.12 -6.01
N ALA A 132 1.50 15.29 -5.45
CA ALA A 132 2.48 15.50 -4.38
C ALA A 132 1.94 16.49 -3.36
N ASP A 133 2.29 16.30 -2.08
CA ASP A 133 1.95 17.23 -1.00
C ASP A 133 3.05 17.18 0.07
N PRO A 134 3.51 18.31 0.61
CA PRO A 134 4.55 18.35 1.65
C PRO A 134 4.21 17.55 2.92
N GLN A 135 2.93 17.23 3.14
CA GLN A 135 2.49 16.39 4.27
C GLN A 135 2.77 14.90 4.05
N GLY A 136 3.30 14.52 2.87
CA GLY A 136 3.60 13.14 2.53
C GLY A 136 2.34 12.25 2.49
N TYR A 137 2.57 10.97 2.24
CA TYR A 137 1.50 9.96 2.24
C TYR A 137 2.02 8.66 2.83
N ASP A 138 1.08 7.88 3.41
CA ASP A 138 1.28 6.54 3.91
C ASP A 138 0.29 5.59 3.22
N GLY A 139 -0.78 5.11 3.87
CA GLY A 139 -1.79 4.28 3.23
C GLY A 139 -2.70 5.04 2.26
N ILE A 140 -3.14 4.39 1.20
CA ILE A 140 -4.06 4.95 0.20
C ILE A 140 -5.20 3.99 -0.12
N ARG A 141 -6.39 4.52 -0.41
CA ARG A 141 -7.58 3.73 -0.78
C ARG A 141 -8.45 4.50 -1.78
N PHE A 142 -9.17 3.78 -2.62
CA PHE A 142 -10.17 4.37 -3.51
C PHE A 142 -11.57 4.35 -2.89
N ASP A 143 -12.38 5.35 -3.26
CA ASP A 143 -13.81 5.30 -3.06
C ASP A 143 -14.56 4.86 -4.34
N HIS A 144 -15.86 4.61 -4.21
CA HIS A 144 -16.72 4.12 -5.30
C HIS A 144 -16.91 5.09 -6.48
N LEU A 145 -16.46 6.33 -6.35
CA LEU A 145 -16.48 7.33 -7.42
C LEU A 145 -15.09 7.43 -8.11
N GLY A 146 -14.16 6.52 -7.79
CA GLY A 146 -12.82 6.51 -8.34
C GLY A 146 -11.92 7.63 -7.81
N ARG A 147 -12.26 8.25 -6.67
CA ARG A 147 -11.42 9.24 -6.02
C ARG A 147 -10.40 8.54 -5.15
N LEU A 148 -9.15 8.98 -5.23
CA LEU A 148 -8.08 8.48 -4.37
C LEU A 148 -8.08 9.22 -3.04
N TRP A 149 -8.02 8.48 -1.97
CA TRP A 149 -7.83 9.00 -0.62
C TRP A 149 -6.44 8.57 -0.13
N GLY A 150 -5.70 9.51 0.48
CA GLY A 150 -4.36 9.26 1.03
C GLY A 150 -4.28 9.68 2.49
N ALA A 151 -3.68 8.82 3.31
CA ALA A 151 -3.28 9.14 4.68
C ALA A 151 -2.06 10.06 4.63
N ALA A 152 -2.15 11.20 5.32
CA ALA A 152 -1.11 12.22 5.35
C ALA A 152 -0.88 12.74 6.77
N TYR A 153 0.18 13.52 7.00
CA TYR A 153 0.54 14.01 8.32
C TYR A 153 -0.52 14.92 8.95
N ASP A 154 -1.36 15.60 8.15
CA ASP A 154 -2.41 16.50 8.62
C ASP A 154 -3.84 15.92 8.49
N GLY A 155 -3.97 14.63 8.12
CA GLY A 155 -5.27 13.97 7.99
C GLY A 155 -5.42 13.11 6.74
N LEU A 156 -6.64 13.01 6.20
CA LEU A 156 -6.89 12.32 4.93
C LEU A 156 -7.07 13.34 3.80
N HIS A 157 -6.36 13.16 2.72
CA HIS A 157 -6.49 13.96 1.50
C HIS A 157 -7.32 13.19 0.46
N CYS A 158 -8.24 13.86 -0.22
CA CYS A 158 -9.08 13.28 -1.27
C CYS A 158 -8.80 13.94 -2.60
N TYR A 159 -8.52 13.14 -3.63
CA TYR A 159 -8.14 13.57 -4.96
C TYR A 159 -9.12 13.09 -6.02
N HIS A 160 -9.37 13.94 -7.01
CA HIS A 160 -10.01 13.55 -8.26
C HIS A 160 -9.15 12.57 -9.06
N PRO A 161 -9.74 11.78 -10.00
CA PRO A 161 -8.97 10.91 -10.88
C PRO A 161 -7.90 11.62 -11.74
N ASP A 162 -7.99 12.94 -11.91
CA ASP A 162 -6.99 13.75 -12.61
C ASP A 162 -5.83 14.25 -11.71
N GLY A 163 -5.83 13.85 -10.43
CA GLY A 163 -4.83 14.25 -9.44
C GLY A 163 -5.10 15.60 -8.75
N SER A 164 -6.19 16.29 -9.07
CA SER A 164 -6.55 17.54 -8.39
C SER A 164 -7.11 17.29 -6.99
N LEU A 165 -6.65 18.06 -6.00
CA LEU A 165 -7.10 17.95 -4.61
C LEU A 165 -8.56 18.45 -4.48
N ILE A 166 -9.46 17.57 -4.00
CA ILE A 166 -10.85 17.92 -3.69
C ILE A 166 -10.95 18.58 -2.32
N GLY A 167 -10.23 18.00 -1.33
CA GLY A 167 -10.27 18.49 0.04
C GLY A 167 -9.52 17.58 1.01
N LYS A 168 -9.51 18.01 2.28
CA LYS A 168 -8.82 17.32 3.37
C LYS A 168 -9.77 17.11 4.54
N LEU A 169 -9.79 15.91 5.08
CA LEU A 169 -10.35 15.62 6.40
C LEU A 169 -9.21 15.75 7.40
N ARG A 170 -9.13 16.88 8.10
CA ARG A 170 -8.06 17.15 9.05
C ARG A 170 -8.24 16.35 10.35
N LEU A 171 -7.14 15.78 10.83
CA LEU A 171 -7.06 15.10 12.12
C LEU A 171 -5.95 15.74 12.97
N PRO A 172 -6.07 15.65 14.32
CA PRO A 172 -5.08 16.25 15.21
C PRO A 172 -3.77 15.46 15.32
N GLU A 173 -3.71 14.27 14.73
CA GLU A 173 -2.57 13.34 14.77
C GLU A 173 -2.20 12.90 13.36
N ILE A 174 -0.94 12.49 13.18
CA ILE A 174 -0.45 11.90 11.93
C ILE A 174 -1.24 10.62 11.62
N VAL A 175 -1.76 10.56 10.42
CA VAL A 175 -2.52 9.39 9.94
C VAL A 175 -1.59 8.45 9.20
N SER A 176 -1.55 7.19 9.64
CA SER A 176 -0.76 6.14 8.97
C SER A 176 -1.59 5.38 7.94
N ASN A 177 -2.80 4.96 8.29
CA ASN A 177 -3.62 4.18 7.36
C ASN A 177 -5.11 4.36 7.67
N PHE A 178 -5.96 3.89 6.76
CA PHE A 178 -7.41 3.90 6.95
C PHE A 178 -8.07 2.86 6.05
N THR A 179 -9.31 2.53 6.37
CA THR A 179 -10.14 1.66 5.52
C THR A 179 -11.59 2.08 5.54
N PHE A 180 -12.29 1.77 4.45
CA PHE A 180 -13.75 1.87 4.39
C PHE A 180 -14.35 0.54 4.82
N GLY A 181 -15.06 0.53 5.94
CA GLY A 181 -15.67 -0.67 6.51
C GLY A 181 -17.16 -0.51 6.82
N GLY A 182 -17.68 -1.49 7.56
CA GLY A 182 -19.08 -1.61 7.87
C GLY A 182 -19.91 -2.23 6.73
N PRO A 183 -21.17 -2.64 6.97
CA PRO A 183 -22.01 -3.35 5.99
C PRO A 183 -22.25 -2.58 4.69
N GLN A 184 -22.22 -1.25 4.75
CA GLN A 184 -22.39 -0.35 3.60
C GLN A 184 -21.08 0.23 3.09
N ARG A 185 -19.93 -0.18 3.69
CA ARG A 185 -18.59 0.33 3.36
C ARG A 185 -18.50 1.86 3.42
N ASN A 186 -19.22 2.47 4.34
CA ASN A 186 -19.30 3.93 4.54
C ASN A 186 -18.84 4.37 5.93
N HIS A 187 -18.16 3.50 6.66
CA HIS A 187 -17.45 3.83 7.89
C HIS A 187 -15.96 3.90 7.58
N LEU A 188 -15.36 5.06 7.76
CA LEU A 188 -13.91 5.20 7.78
C LEU A 188 -13.40 4.78 9.17
N TYR A 189 -12.47 3.84 9.18
CA TYR A 189 -11.64 3.51 10.34
C TYR A 189 -10.24 4.02 10.02
N ILE A 190 -9.70 4.89 10.86
CA ILE A 190 -8.46 5.64 10.58
C ILE A 190 -7.50 5.40 11.74
N THR A 191 -6.35 4.83 11.45
CA THR A 191 -5.25 4.70 12.41
C THR A 191 -4.40 5.96 12.37
N ALA A 192 -4.20 6.54 13.53
CA ALA A 192 -3.31 7.67 13.72
C ALA A 192 -2.38 7.38 14.92
N THR A 193 -1.40 8.22 15.16
CA THR A 193 -0.27 7.97 16.09
C THR A 193 -0.67 7.25 17.38
N SER A 194 -1.69 7.72 18.09
CA SER A 194 -2.13 7.13 19.37
C SER A 194 -3.60 6.71 19.39
N CYS A 195 -4.36 6.98 18.31
CA CYS A 195 -5.81 6.82 18.26
C CYS A 195 -6.28 6.01 17.05
N LEU A 196 -7.41 5.32 17.26
CA LEU A 196 -8.24 4.81 16.17
C LEU A 196 -9.50 5.69 16.08
N TYR A 197 -9.64 6.40 14.95
CA TYR A 197 -10.82 7.22 14.69
C TYR A 197 -11.85 6.43 13.88
N GLY A 198 -13.12 6.66 14.19
CA GLY A 198 -14.26 6.12 13.43
C GLY A 198 -15.15 7.25 12.94
N LEU A 199 -15.43 7.29 11.64
CA LEU A 199 -16.28 8.32 11.04
C LEU A 199 -17.23 7.71 10.01
N ARG A 200 -18.53 8.00 10.14
CA ARG A 200 -19.50 7.65 9.10
C ARG A 200 -19.53 8.75 8.03
N VAL A 201 -19.43 8.33 6.76
CA VAL A 201 -19.40 9.23 5.60
C VAL A 201 -20.53 8.93 4.62
N ASN A 202 -20.90 9.91 3.78
CA ASN A 202 -21.93 9.78 2.75
C ASN A 202 -21.37 9.24 1.41
N LEU A 203 -20.32 8.44 1.48
CA LEU A 203 -19.70 7.77 0.36
C LEU A 203 -19.29 6.35 0.76
N ARG A 204 -18.90 5.53 -0.19
CA ARG A 204 -18.50 4.13 0.04
C ARG A 204 -17.07 3.92 -0.45
N GLY A 205 -16.36 3.00 0.17
CA GLY A 205 -15.12 2.50 -0.39
C GLY A 205 -15.34 1.78 -1.73
N ALA A 206 -14.36 1.80 -2.60
CA ALA A 206 -14.41 1.07 -3.86
C ALA A 206 -14.64 -0.43 -3.65
N SER A 207 -15.39 -1.08 -4.53
CA SER A 207 -15.47 -2.54 -4.64
C SER A 207 -14.53 -2.94 -5.77
N TYR A 208 -13.71 -3.93 -5.51
CA TYR A 208 -12.87 -4.50 -6.56
C TYR A 208 -13.60 -5.66 -7.22
N PRO A 209 -13.31 -5.96 -8.50
CA PRO A 209 -13.81 -7.16 -9.14
C PRO A 209 -13.45 -8.39 -8.30
N SER A 210 -14.39 -9.32 -8.17
CA SER A 210 -14.23 -10.60 -7.45
C SER A 210 -14.15 -11.73 -8.43
#